data_18b9479ae4c8c377454fd2f2ab24399c
#
_entry.id   18b9479ae4c8c377454fd2f2ab24399c
#
_cell.length_a   1.000
_cell.length_b   1.000
_cell.length_c   1.000
_cell.angle_alpha   90.00
_cell.angle_beta   90.00
_cell.angle_gamma   90.00
#
_symmetry.space_group_name_H-M   'P 1'
#
loop_
_entity.id
_entity.type
_entity.pdbx_description
1 polymer ?
#
loop_
_entity_poly.entity_id
_entity_poly.type
_entity_poly.pdbx_seq_one_letter_code
_entity_poly.pdbx_strand_id
1 'polypeptide(L)'
;MCIRDSACGKYKRIRYKGIVCDRCGVEVTEKKVRRERVGHINLIVPVAHIWYFRSLPNKIGYLLGLPSKKLDMIIYYERYVVIQPANAVNAEGEPLKKMDFLSEEEYLDIMDALPQENQYLDDSDPEKFIAKMGAECLIELLSRIDLDELSFELRNKANTETSKQRKTEALKRLQVVESFREANLNRENLPEWMIMKAIPVIPPELRPLVPLDGGRFATSDSVSYTHLTLPTNREV
;
A
#
# COMPACT_ATOMS: atom_id res chain seq x y z
N MET A 1 -11.80 33.96 2.73
CA MET A 1 -11.53 34.15 4.15
C MET A 1 -10.03 34.34 4.35
N CYS A 2 -9.58 35.48 4.86
CA CYS A 2 -8.15 35.72 5.08
C CYS A 2 -7.71 34.96 6.34
N ILE A 3 -6.72 34.06 6.24
CA ILE A 3 -6.21 33.31 7.39
C ILE A 3 -5.45 34.21 8.39
N ARG A 4 -5.37 35.50 8.10
CA ARG A 4 -4.78 36.50 9.03
C ARG A 4 -5.62 36.74 10.27
N ASP A 5 -6.83 36.21 10.32
CA ASP A 5 -7.77 36.41 11.42
C ASP A 5 -8.22 35.06 11.97
N SER A 6 -8.42 34.96 13.29
CA SER A 6 -9.07 33.76 13.85
C SER A 6 -10.53 33.69 13.40
N ALA A 7 -11.08 32.46 13.28
CA ALA A 7 -12.47 32.27 12.83
C ALA A 7 -13.49 32.97 13.75
N CYS A 8 -13.21 33.05 15.05
CA CYS A 8 -14.06 33.74 16.03
C CYS A 8 -13.85 35.26 16.08
N GLY A 9 -12.90 35.83 15.32
CA GLY A 9 -12.61 37.26 15.31
C GLY A 9 -11.84 37.80 16.50
N LYS A 10 -11.40 36.95 17.46
CA LYS A 10 -10.63 37.38 18.66
C LYS A 10 -9.27 37.96 18.29
N TYR A 11 -8.57 37.31 17.41
CA TYR A 11 -7.27 37.76 16.87
C TYR A 11 -7.44 38.22 15.43
N LYS A 12 -7.06 39.45 15.14
CA LYS A 12 -7.11 40.06 13.82
C LYS A 12 -5.76 40.67 13.48
N ARG A 13 -5.38 40.56 12.18
CA ARG A 13 -4.15 41.10 11.60
C ARG A 13 -2.89 40.29 11.93
N ILE A 14 -1.83 40.57 11.12
CA ILE A 14 -0.55 39.84 11.07
C ILE A 14 0.28 39.94 12.37
N ARG A 15 0.03 40.92 13.26
CA ARG A 15 0.74 41.04 14.54
C ARG A 15 0.57 39.82 15.46
N TYR A 16 -0.46 39.03 15.23
CA TYR A 16 -0.74 37.78 15.97
C TYR A 16 -0.28 36.53 15.23
N LYS A 17 0.61 36.67 14.24
CA LYS A 17 1.14 35.54 13.43
C LYS A 17 1.73 34.46 14.35
N GLY A 18 1.38 33.21 14.10
CA GLY A 18 1.85 32.04 14.85
C GLY A 18 1.06 31.72 16.12
N ILE A 19 0.06 32.55 16.49
CA ILE A 19 -0.78 32.29 17.65
C ILE A 19 -1.93 31.34 17.23
N VAL A 20 -2.11 30.28 18.00
CA VAL A 20 -3.29 29.41 17.89
C VAL A 20 -4.37 30.01 18.80
N CYS A 21 -5.54 30.28 18.26
CA CYS A 21 -6.64 30.85 19.01
C CYS A 21 -7.20 29.82 19.99
N ASP A 22 -7.19 30.15 21.28
CA ASP A 22 -7.74 29.32 22.36
C ASP A 22 -9.26 29.07 22.23
N ARG A 23 -9.99 29.96 21.55
CA ARG A 23 -11.45 29.86 21.41
C ARG A 23 -11.88 29.04 20.19
N CYS A 24 -11.16 29.11 19.04
CA CYS A 24 -11.57 28.45 17.80
C CYS A 24 -10.51 27.50 17.24
N GLY A 25 -9.34 27.36 17.89
CA GLY A 25 -8.27 26.46 17.46
C GLY A 25 -7.54 26.86 16.17
N VAL A 26 -7.91 27.99 15.54
CA VAL A 26 -7.32 28.44 14.28
C VAL A 26 -6.00 29.14 14.53
N GLU A 27 -4.94 28.72 13.84
CA GLU A 27 -3.64 29.40 13.81
C GLU A 27 -3.72 30.65 12.91
N VAL A 28 -3.26 31.78 13.40
CA VAL A 28 -3.16 33.02 12.62
C VAL A 28 -1.91 32.99 11.76
N THR A 29 -2.08 32.81 10.45
CA THR A 29 -0.98 32.63 9.49
C THR A 29 -1.14 33.53 8.25
N GLU A 30 -0.14 33.51 7.40
CA GLU A 30 -0.21 34.19 6.10
C GLU A 30 -1.10 33.44 5.10
N LYS A 31 -1.72 34.17 4.16
CA LYS A 31 -2.55 33.58 3.10
C LYS A 31 -1.79 32.52 2.27
N LYS A 32 -0.49 32.70 2.08
CA LYS A 32 0.40 31.82 1.30
C LYS A 32 0.37 30.38 1.80
N VAL A 33 0.18 30.18 3.11
CA VAL A 33 0.07 28.85 3.74
C VAL A 33 -1.02 27.97 3.12
N ARG A 34 -2.11 28.55 2.62
CA ARG A 34 -3.17 27.81 1.93
C ARG A 34 -2.73 27.17 0.61
N ARG A 35 -1.61 27.61 0.03
CA ARG A 35 -1.00 27.04 -1.17
C ARG A 35 0.13 26.06 -0.86
N GLU A 36 0.73 26.16 0.31
CA GLU A 36 1.96 25.45 0.63
C GLU A 36 1.73 24.25 1.56
N ARG A 37 0.79 24.35 2.50
CA ARG A 37 0.54 23.26 3.45
C ARG A 37 -0.20 22.11 2.80
N VAL A 38 0.48 20.96 2.71
CA VAL A 38 -0.10 19.69 2.31
C VAL A 38 -0.66 19.00 3.55
N GLY A 39 -1.89 18.49 3.45
CA GLY A 39 -2.48 17.61 4.45
C GLY A 39 -2.28 16.14 4.09
N HIS A 40 -2.77 15.25 4.93
CA HIS A 40 -2.87 13.82 4.65
C HIS A 40 -4.12 13.22 5.30
N ILE A 41 -4.57 12.11 4.75
CA ILE A 41 -5.63 11.28 5.30
C ILE A 41 -5.00 9.93 5.62
N ASN A 42 -5.00 9.53 6.88
CA ASN A 42 -4.58 8.20 7.29
C ASN A 42 -5.68 7.20 6.90
N LEU A 43 -5.28 6.16 6.18
CA LEU A 43 -6.18 5.08 5.81
C LEU A 43 -6.32 4.11 7.00
N ILE A 44 -7.52 3.60 7.23
CA ILE A 44 -7.77 2.56 8.22
C ILE A 44 -7.12 1.25 7.79
N VAL A 45 -7.24 0.94 6.48
CA VAL A 45 -6.62 -0.23 5.85
C VAL A 45 -5.65 0.25 4.77
N PRO A 46 -4.42 -0.29 4.71
CA PRO A 46 -3.48 0.04 3.65
C PRO A 46 -4.02 -0.37 2.28
N VAL A 47 -3.64 0.37 1.24
CA VAL A 47 -4.12 0.17 -0.14
C VAL A 47 -2.94 0.10 -1.11
N ALA A 48 -2.96 -0.89 -2.00
CA ALA A 48 -1.97 -0.98 -3.07
C ALA A 48 -2.17 0.15 -4.10
N HIS A 49 -1.10 0.89 -4.40
CA HIS A 49 -1.17 1.98 -5.36
C HIS A 49 -1.35 1.44 -6.77
N ILE A 50 -2.35 1.94 -7.49
CA ILE A 50 -2.76 1.45 -8.82
C ILE A 50 -1.62 1.46 -9.85
N TRP A 51 -0.70 2.41 -9.77
CA TRP A 51 0.45 2.50 -10.67
C TRP A 51 1.41 1.32 -10.55
N TYR A 52 1.41 0.60 -9.43
CA TYR A 52 2.36 -0.49 -9.19
C TYR A 52 1.78 -1.89 -9.39
N PHE A 53 0.43 -1.99 -9.45
CA PHE A 53 -0.19 -3.30 -9.70
C PHE A 53 -1.00 -3.39 -11.01
N ARG A 54 -1.54 -2.25 -11.55
CA ARG A 54 -2.31 -2.24 -12.81
C ARG A 54 -1.51 -1.79 -14.03
N SER A 55 -0.40 -1.07 -13.84
CA SER A 55 0.45 -0.67 -14.96
C SER A 55 1.26 -1.84 -15.51
N LEU A 56 1.66 -1.75 -16.75
CA LEU A 56 2.59 -2.68 -17.38
C LEU A 56 3.98 -2.02 -17.50
N PRO A 57 5.03 -2.64 -16.94
CA PRO A 57 5.06 -3.90 -16.20
C PRO A 57 4.48 -3.78 -14.77
N ASN A 58 3.78 -4.82 -14.32
CA ASN A 58 3.27 -4.91 -12.95
C ASN A 58 4.43 -5.10 -11.96
N LYS A 59 4.81 -4.02 -11.27
CA LYS A 59 6.00 -4.01 -10.40
C LYS A 59 5.86 -4.92 -9.19
N ILE A 60 4.70 -4.89 -8.51
CA ILE A 60 4.42 -5.76 -7.35
C ILE A 60 4.44 -7.22 -7.78
N GLY A 61 3.76 -7.55 -8.90
CA GLY A 61 3.74 -8.91 -9.43
C GLY A 61 5.12 -9.40 -9.84
N TYR A 62 5.98 -8.55 -10.40
CA TYR A 62 7.35 -8.92 -10.78
C TYR A 62 8.25 -9.16 -9.57
N LEU A 63 8.15 -8.36 -8.50
CA LEU A 63 8.90 -8.60 -7.27
C LEU A 63 8.47 -9.92 -6.62
N LEU A 64 7.17 -10.13 -6.43
CA LEU A 64 6.63 -11.32 -5.78
C LEU A 64 6.62 -12.57 -6.69
N GLY A 65 6.80 -12.43 -8.00
CA GLY A 65 6.68 -13.53 -8.95
C GLY A 65 5.24 -14.00 -9.15
N LEU A 66 4.26 -13.13 -8.88
CA LEU A 66 2.84 -13.44 -9.00
C LEU A 66 2.25 -12.94 -10.33
N PRO A 67 1.43 -13.75 -11.00
CA PRO A 67 0.63 -13.28 -12.12
C PRO A 67 -0.46 -12.31 -11.64
N SER A 68 -0.88 -11.40 -12.53
CA SER A 68 -1.86 -10.35 -12.19
C SER A 68 -3.16 -10.90 -11.59
N LYS A 69 -3.65 -12.05 -12.07
CA LYS A 69 -4.86 -12.70 -11.53
C LYS A 69 -4.72 -13.09 -10.06
N LYS A 70 -3.58 -13.66 -9.66
CA LYS A 70 -3.31 -14.00 -8.26
C LYS A 70 -3.17 -12.75 -7.40
N LEU A 71 -2.54 -11.70 -7.94
CA LEU A 71 -2.42 -10.43 -7.24
C LEU A 71 -3.78 -9.76 -7.01
N ASP A 72 -4.68 -9.84 -8.00
CA ASP A 72 -6.05 -9.36 -7.85
C ASP A 72 -6.80 -10.09 -6.72
N MET A 73 -6.66 -11.42 -6.60
CA MET A 73 -7.27 -12.19 -5.51
C MET A 73 -6.81 -11.72 -4.11
N ILE A 74 -5.54 -11.30 -3.99
CA ILE A 74 -5.03 -10.73 -2.74
C ILE A 74 -5.65 -9.36 -2.48
N ILE A 75 -5.58 -8.45 -3.46
CA ILE A 75 -5.97 -7.04 -3.31
C ILE A 75 -7.47 -6.90 -3.06
N TYR A 76 -8.29 -7.76 -3.67
CA TYR A 76 -9.76 -7.73 -3.54
C TYR A 76 -10.30 -8.64 -2.43
N TYR A 77 -9.42 -9.12 -1.53
CA TYR A 77 -9.83 -9.93 -0.36
C TYR A 77 -10.57 -11.24 -0.72
N GLU A 78 -10.23 -11.86 -1.85
CA GLU A 78 -10.85 -13.12 -2.26
C GLU A 78 -10.21 -14.34 -1.58
N ARG A 79 -8.90 -14.26 -1.26
CA ARG A 79 -8.11 -15.37 -0.72
C ARG A 79 -7.10 -14.91 0.31
N TYR A 80 -6.87 -15.76 1.31
CA TYR A 80 -5.73 -15.65 2.20
C TYR A 80 -4.44 -16.11 1.51
N VAL A 81 -3.33 -15.51 1.87
CA VAL A 81 -2.01 -15.92 1.38
C VAL A 81 -1.13 -16.26 2.56
N VAL A 82 -0.51 -17.44 2.47
CA VAL A 82 0.44 -17.92 3.49
C VAL A 82 1.74 -17.15 3.35
N ILE A 83 2.08 -16.38 4.37
CA ILE A 83 3.34 -15.65 4.48
C ILE A 83 4.39 -16.54 5.12
N GLN A 84 3.98 -17.23 6.19
CA GLN A 84 4.82 -18.14 6.96
C GLN A 84 4.01 -19.42 7.28
N PRO A 85 4.40 -20.56 6.71
CA PRO A 85 3.62 -21.80 6.81
C PRO A 85 3.78 -22.49 8.16
N ALA A 86 4.90 -22.25 8.88
CA ALA A 86 5.24 -23.02 10.10
C ALA A 86 5.08 -24.54 9.89
N ASN A 87 4.38 -25.20 10.80
CA ASN A 87 4.05 -26.63 10.73
C ASN A 87 2.59 -26.89 10.29
N ALA A 88 1.93 -25.90 9.67
CA ALA A 88 0.56 -26.04 9.24
C ALA A 88 0.45 -26.96 8.01
N VAL A 89 -0.62 -27.76 7.99
CA VAL A 89 -0.94 -28.66 6.89
C VAL A 89 -2.30 -28.29 6.29
N ASN A 90 -2.48 -28.60 5.03
CA ASN A 90 -3.78 -28.43 4.36
C ASN A 90 -4.75 -29.57 4.76
N ALA A 91 -5.99 -29.51 4.28
CA ALA A 91 -7.01 -30.55 4.54
C ALA A 91 -6.60 -31.94 4.01
N GLU A 92 -5.67 -32.01 3.08
CA GLU A 92 -5.14 -33.26 2.50
C GLU A 92 -3.93 -33.82 3.28
N GLY A 93 -3.48 -33.10 4.35
CA GLY A 93 -2.33 -33.48 5.15
C GLY A 93 -0.96 -33.11 4.56
N GLU A 94 -0.95 -32.30 3.46
CA GLU A 94 0.29 -31.82 2.88
C GLU A 94 0.79 -30.55 3.59
N PRO A 95 2.11 -30.39 3.79
CA PRO A 95 2.66 -29.18 4.38
C PRO A 95 2.43 -27.95 3.49
N LEU A 96 1.93 -26.89 4.08
CA LEU A 96 1.74 -25.62 3.39
C LEU A 96 3.06 -25.00 2.96
N LYS A 97 3.04 -24.26 1.88
CA LYS A 97 4.20 -23.54 1.35
C LYS A 97 3.96 -22.03 1.43
N LYS A 98 5.05 -21.29 1.51
CA LYS A 98 5.00 -19.83 1.35
C LYS A 98 4.35 -19.48 0.02
N MET A 99 3.44 -18.51 0.01
CA MET A 99 2.68 -18.05 -1.15
C MET A 99 1.55 -19.00 -1.59
N ASP A 100 1.13 -19.96 -0.77
CA ASP A 100 -0.09 -20.73 -1.02
C ASP A 100 -1.34 -19.85 -0.76
N PHE A 101 -2.37 -20.12 -1.55
CA PHE A 101 -3.64 -19.38 -1.50
C PHE A 101 -4.70 -20.24 -0.83
N LEU A 102 -5.27 -19.75 0.25
CA LEU A 102 -6.29 -20.43 1.03
C LEU A 102 -7.65 -19.74 0.88
N SER A 103 -8.72 -20.52 0.86
CA SER A 103 -10.06 -20.00 1.05
C SER A 103 -10.27 -19.61 2.52
N GLU A 104 -11.35 -18.91 2.81
CA GLU A 104 -11.71 -18.55 4.19
C GLU A 104 -11.97 -19.82 5.03
N GLU A 105 -12.65 -20.81 4.47
CA GLU A 105 -12.93 -22.11 5.11
C GLU A 105 -11.63 -22.83 5.45
N GLU A 106 -10.73 -23.00 4.49
CA GLU A 106 -9.41 -23.64 4.70
C GLU A 106 -8.57 -22.91 5.76
N TYR A 107 -8.62 -21.58 5.77
CA TYR A 107 -7.91 -20.78 6.77
C TYR A 107 -8.45 -21.03 8.19
N LEU A 108 -9.78 -21.06 8.35
CA LEU A 108 -10.42 -21.32 9.64
C LEU A 108 -10.12 -22.73 10.13
N ASP A 109 -10.22 -23.74 9.25
CA ASP A 109 -9.91 -25.13 9.59
C ASP A 109 -8.45 -25.27 10.07
N ILE A 110 -7.50 -24.58 9.43
CA ILE A 110 -6.10 -24.58 9.84
C ILE A 110 -5.94 -23.88 11.20
N MET A 111 -6.60 -22.74 11.41
CA MET A 111 -6.53 -22.02 12.69
C MET A 111 -7.09 -22.84 13.85
N ASP A 112 -8.14 -23.62 13.62
CA ASP A 112 -8.74 -24.51 14.63
C ASP A 112 -7.87 -25.75 14.92
N ALA A 113 -7.14 -26.21 13.90
CA ALA A 113 -6.22 -27.35 14.04
C ALA A 113 -4.88 -26.98 14.73
N LEU A 114 -4.50 -25.71 14.70
CA LEU A 114 -3.24 -25.26 15.32
C LEU A 114 -3.35 -25.14 16.84
N PRO A 115 -2.25 -25.40 17.59
CA PRO A 115 -2.20 -25.18 19.03
C PRO A 115 -2.48 -23.70 19.36
N GLN A 116 -3.25 -23.46 20.45
CA GLN A 116 -3.56 -22.10 20.90
C GLN A 116 -2.32 -21.25 21.19
N GLU A 117 -1.21 -21.89 21.55
CA GLU A 117 0.09 -21.24 21.80
C GLU A 117 0.61 -20.51 20.57
N ASN A 118 0.27 -20.98 19.36
CA ASN A 118 0.69 -20.36 18.10
C ASN A 118 0.21 -18.92 17.95
N GLN A 119 -0.95 -18.57 18.52
CA GLN A 119 -1.49 -17.22 18.47
C GLN A 119 -0.69 -16.21 19.31
N TYR A 120 0.00 -16.66 20.33
CA TYR A 120 0.78 -15.82 21.26
C TYR A 120 2.25 -15.68 20.86
N LEU A 121 2.71 -16.41 19.85
CA LEU A 121 4.07 -16.27 19.32
C LEU A 121 4.27 -14.91 18.67
N ASP A 122 5.48 -14.38 18.72
CA ASP A 122 5.87 -13.18 18.00
C ASP A 122 5.83 -13.40 16.48
N ASP A 123 5.52 -12.36 15.70
CA ASP A 123 5.50 -12.41 14.21
C ASP A 123 6.90 -12.70 13.60
N SER A 124 7.95 -12.58 14.43
CA SER A 124 9.32 -12.93 14.05
C SER A 124 9.67 -14.41 14.28
N ASP A 125 8.81 -15.14 14.99
CA ASP A 125 9.06 -16.55 15.31
C ASP A 125 8.78 -17.43 14.09
N PRO A 126 9.73 -18.26 13.63
CA PRO A 126 9.55 -19.13 12.48
C PRO A 126 8.48 -20.21 12.68
N GLU A 127 8.11 -20.52 13.90
CA GLU A 127 7.06 -21.50 14.23
C GLU A 127 5.64 -20.92 14.21
N LYS A 128 5.52 -19.59 14.09
CA LYS A 128 4.20 -18.95 13.97
C LYS A 128 3.63 -19.13 12.57
N PHE A 129 2.39 -19.60 12.48
CA PHE A 129 1.63 -19.59 11.24
C PHE A 129 1.10 -18.18 10.98
N ILE A 130 1.41 -17.63 9.79
CA ILE A 130 0.96 -16.30 9.38
C ILE A 130 0.36 -16.40 7.98
N ALA A 131 -0.92 -16.11 7.88
CA ALA A 131 -1.62 -15.91 6.62
C ALA A 131 -2.47 -14.64 6.71
N LYS A 132 -2.41 -13.79 5.71
CA LYS A 132 -3.12 -12.50 5.66
C LYS A 132 -3.78 -12.30 4.31
N MET A 133 -4.74 -11.38 4.27
CA MET A 133 -5.39 -10.89 3.04
C MET A 133 -5.01 -9.45 2.74
N GLY A 134 -5.34 -9.01 1.53
CA GLY A 134 -5.30 -7.61 1.15
C GLY A 134 -3.90 -7.00 1.12
N ALA A 135 -3.86 -5.68 1.20
CA ALA A 135 -2.61 -4.95 1.11
C ALA A 135 -1.68 -5.14 2.31
N GLU A 136 -2.19 -5.55 3.47
CA GLU A 136 -1.37 -5.91 4.64
C GLU A 136 -0.48 -7.12 4.34
N CYS A 137 -1.05 -8.13 3.67
CA CYS A 137 -0.29 -9.28 3.18
C CYS A 137 0.84 -8.82 2.25
N LEU A 138 0.54 -7.91 1.32
CA LEU A 138 1.54 -7.40 0.37
C LEU A 138 2.66 -6.62 1.06
N ILE A 139 2.37 -5.81 2.08
CA ILE A 139 3.39 -5.11 2.86
C ILE A 139 4.37 -6.12 3.44
N GLU A 140 3.85 -7.15 4.09
CA GLU A 140 4.68 -8.13 4.78
C GLU A 140 5.47 -9.01 3.81
N LEU A 141 4.86 -9.43 2.72
CA LEU A 141 5.58 -10.15 1.66
C LEU A 141 6.70 -9.31 1.04
N LEU A 142 6.44 -8.02 0.77
CA LEU A 142 7.42 -7.12 0.18
C LEU A 142 8.56 -6.77 1.15
N SER A 143 8.28 -6.63 2.44
CA SER A 143 9.30 -6.36 3.47
C SER A 143 10.25 -7.54 3.69
N ARG A 144 9.77 -8.77 3.45
CA ARG A 144 10.55 -10.01 3.63
C ARG A 144 11.29 -10.47 2.37
N ILE A 145 11.30 -9.66 1.30
CA ILE A 145 12.05 -9.98 0.07
C ILE A 145 13.52 -9.60 0.25
N ASP A 146 14.40 -10.56 0.04
CA ASP A 146 15.82 -10.28 -0.22
C ASP A 146 16.02 -9.98 -1.71
N LEU A 147 16.32 -8.71 -2.01
CA LEU A 147 16.52 -8.26 -3.39
C LEU A 147 17.84 -8.76 -3.99
N ASP A 148 18.87 -9.00 -3.17
CA ASP A 148 20.16 -9.49 -3.63
C ASP A 148 20.06 -10.97 -4.02
N GLU A 149 19.43 -11.80 -3.18
CA GLU A 149 19.18 -13.21 -3.48
C GLU A 149 18.28 -13.36 -4.72
N LEU A 150 17.19 -12.61 -4.78
CA LEU A 150 16.26 -12.63 -5.92
C LEU A 150 16.95 -12.20 -7.23
N SER A 151 17.83 -11.21 -7.18
CA SER A 151 18.62 -10.78 -8.34
C SER A 151 19.55 -11.89 -8.83
N PHE A 152 20.24 -12.56 -7.90
CA PHE A 152 21.14 -13.69 -8.22
C PHE A 152 20.37 -14.88 -8.83
N GLU A 153 19.25 -15.26 -8.25
CA GLU A 153 18.38 -16.32 -8.79
C GLU A 153 17.90 -16.01 -10.22
N LEU A 154 17.42 -14.78 -10.44
CA LEU A 154 16.93 -14.38 -11.76
C LEU A 154 18.02 -14.32 -12.82
N ARG A 155 19.24 -13.94 -12.46
CA ARG A 155 20.41 -13.98 -13.36
C ARG A 155 20.76 -15.42 -13.73
N ASN A 156 20.78 -16.32 -12.76
CA ASN A 156 21.02 -17.73 -12.99
C ASN A 156 19.93 -18.34 -13.90
N LYS A 157 18.67 -18.02 -13.59
CA LYS A 157 17.53 -18.48 -14.41
C LYS A 157 17.62 -17.96 -15.84
N ALA A 158 17.95 -16.68 -16.06
CA ALA A 158 18.13 -16.12 -17.40
C ALA A 158 19.27 -16.77 -18.19
N ASN A 159 20.30 -17.29 -17.50
CA ASN A 159 21.43 -17.98 -18.14
C ASN A 159 21.12 -19.45 -18.45
N THR A 160 20.35 -20.13 -17.61
CA THR A 160 20.07 -21.56 -17.74
C THR A 160 18.86 -21.87 -18.62
N GLU A 161 17.91 -20.91 -18.73
CA GLU A 161 16.69 -21.11 -19.52
C GLU A 161 16.98 -21.23 -21.03
N THR A 162 16.48 -22.31 -21.62
CA THR A 162 16.58 -22.58 -23.06
C THR A 162 15.46 -21.91 -23.86
N SER A 163 14.28 -21.71 -23.26
CA SER A 163 13.14 -21.06 -23.90
C SER A 163 13.35 -19.55 -24.01
N LYS A 164 13.34 -19.04 -25.24
CA LYS A 164 13.49 -17.59 -25.53
C LYS A 164 12.44 -16.74 -24.80
N GLN A 165 11.19 -17.23 -24.71
CA GLN A 165 10.11 -16.51 -24.05
C GLN A 165 10.35 -16.40 -22.54
N ARG A 166 10.66 -17.52 -21.86
CA ARG A 166 10.96 -17.55 -20.42
C ARG A 166 12.19 -16.73 -20.08
N LYS A 167 13.22 -16.79 -20.93
CA LYS A 167 14.43 -15.95 -20.78
C LYS A 167 14.09 -14.46 -20.85
N THR A 168 13.28 -14.04 -21.82
CA THR A 168 12.86 -12.63 -21.96
C THR A 168 12.04 -12.17 -20.75
N GLU A 169 11.17 -13.03 -20.23
CA GLU A 169 10.39 -12.73 -19.01
C GLU A 169 11.29 -12.60 -17.77
N ALA A 170 12.24 -13.53 -17.60
CA ALA A 170 13.23 -13.45 -16.51
C ALA A 170 14.05 -12.15 -16.58
N LEU A 171 14.49 -11.73 -17.77
CA LEU A 171 15.22 -10.48 -17.97
C LEU A 171 14.40 -9.23 -17.65
N LYS A 172 13.12 -9.20 -18.05
CA LYS A 172 12.21 -8.10 -17.69
C LYS A 172 11.99 -8.01 -16.19
N ARG A 173 11.81 -9.16 -15.53
CA ARG A 173 11.68 -9.24 -14.08
C ARG A 173 12.96 -8.78 -13.39
N LEU A 174 14.12 -9.24 -13.85
CA LEU A 174 15.42 -8.84 -13.35
C LEU A 174 15.63 -7.33 -13.43
N GLN A 175 15.26 -6.69 -14.55
CA GLN A 175 15.35 -5.24 -14.70
C GLN A 175 14.62 -4.48 -13.61
N VAL A 176 13.42 -4.92 -13.24
CA VAL A 176 12.63 -4.30 -12.16
C VAL A 176 13.31 -4.52 -10.81
N VAL A 177 13.76 -5.74 -10.52
CA VAL A 177 14.46 -6.08 -9.27
C VAL A 177 15.74 -5.27 -9.10
N GLU A 178 16.55 -5.13 -10.13
CA GLU A 178 17.79 -4.33 -10.10
C GLU A 178 17.49 -2.85 -9.83
N SER A 179 16.43 -2.29 -10.43
CA SER A 179 16.07 -0.90 -10.17
C SER A 179 15.67 -0.67 -8.70
N PHE A 180 14.97 -1.63 -8.07
CA PHE A 180 14.68 -1.56 -6.64
C PHE A 180 15.91 -1.79 -5.77
N ARG A 181 16.79 -2.69 -6.17
CA ARG A 181 18.04 -2.98 -5.47
C ARG A 181 18.93 -1.75 -5.42
N GLU A 182 19.15 -1.07 -6.55
CA GLU A 182 19.93 0.17 -6.62
C GLU A 182 19.31 1.28 -5.75
N ALA A 183 18.00 1.47 -5.85
CA ALA A 183 17.29 2.45 -5.03
C ALA A 183 17.32 2.12 -3.53
N ASN A 184 17.30 0.84 -3.17
CA ASN A 184 17.34 0.39 -1.77
C ASN A 184 18.71 0.65 -1.11
N LEU A 185 19.81 0.60 -1.87
CA LEU A 185 21.15 0.93 -1.36
C LEU A 185 21.19 2.32 -0.73
N ASN A 186 20.48 3.28 -1.32
CA ASN A 186 20.39 4.65 -0.82
C ASN A 186 19.18 4.88 0.09
N ARG A 187 18.35 3.86 0.37
CA ARG A 187 17.06 3.95 1.04
C ARG A 187 16.10 4.97 0.41
N GLU A 188 16.21 5.18 -0.89
CA GLU A 188 15.37 6.12 -1.63
C GLU A 188 14.01 5.55 -1.99
N ASN A 189 13.92 4.22 -2.14
CA ASN A 189 12.68 3.56 -2.56
C ASN A 189 12.60 2.11 -2.10
N LEU A 190 11.88 1.87 -1.02
CA LEU A 190 11.64 0.52 -0.50
C LEU A 190 10.46 -0.14 -1.22
N PRO A 191 10.50 -1.47 -1.46
CA PRO A 191 9.39 -2.19 -2.11
C PRO A 191 8.05 -2.03 -1.40
N GLU A 192 8.03 -1.99 -0.08
CA GLU A 192 6.82 -1.83 0.74
C GLU A 192 6.14 -0.48 0.58
N TRP A 193 6.85 0.56 0.10
CA TRP A 193 6.28 1.89 -0.14
C TRP A 193 5.33 1.94 -1.34
N MET A 194 5.23 0.88 -2.12
CA MET A 194 4.20 0.75 -3.15
C MET A 194 2.79 0.59 -2.57
N ILE A 195 2.71 0.34 -1.26
CA ILE A 195 1.45 0.24 -0.52
C ILE A 195 1.26 1.51 0.31
N MET A 196 0.15 2.19 0.09
CA MET A 196 -0.17 3.44 0.76
C MET A 196 -0.86 3.20 2.10
N LYS A 197 -0.38 3.86 3.14
CA LYS A 197 -1.01 3.94 4.47
C LYS A 197 -1.65 5.31 4.70
N ALA A 198 -1.27 6.30 3.91
CA ALA A 198 -1.83 7.65 3.98
C ALA A 198 -1.95 8.23 2.56
N ILE A 199 -2.98 9.03 2.34
CA ILE A 199 -3.20 9.75 1.08
C ILE A 199 -2.82 11.21 1.27
N PRO A 200 -1.93 11.79 0.43
CA PRO A 200 -1.62 13.20 0.47
C PRO A 200 -2.81 14.03 -0.03
N VAL A 201 -3.08 15.14 0.66
CA VAL A 201 -4.15 16.07 0.29
C VAL A 201 -3.52 17.39 -0.15
N ILE A 202 -3.74 17.78 -1.38
CA ILE A 202 -3.21 19.03 -1.94
C ILE A 202 -3.79 20.25 -1.23
N PRO A 203 -3.06 21.37 -1.17
CA PRO A 203 -3.50 22.59 -0.50
C PRO A 203 -4.87 23.10 -1.03
N PRO A 204 -5.71 23.71 -0.17
CA PRO A 204 -7.06 24.12 -0.52
C PRO A 204 -7.17 25.11 -1.68
N GLU A 205 -6.17 25.98 -1.87
CA GLU A 205 -6.18 26.94 -2.99
C GLU A 205 -5.85 26.29 -4.34
N LEU A 206 -5.21 25.11 -4.34
CA LEU A 206 -4.95 24.36 -5.57
C LEU A 206 -6.14 23.50 -6.01
N ARG A 207 -7.17 23.37 -5.17
CA ARG A 207 -8.41 22.65 -5.44
C ARG A 207 -9.65 23.51 -5.14
N PRO A 208 -9.80 24.70 -5.75
CA PRO A 208 -10.90 25.58 -5.45
C PRO A 208 -12.23 24.96 -5.89
N LEU A 209 -13.28 25.25 -5.13
CA LEU A 209 -14.66 24.98 -5.53
C LEU A 209 -15.05 25.93 -6.65
N VAL A 210 -15.32 25.39 -7.82
CA VAL A 210 -15.78 26.16 -9.00
C VAL A 210 -17.28 25.93 -9.17
N PRO A 211 -18.10 26.99 -9.17
CA PRO A 211 -19.52 26.85 -9.44
C PRO A 211 -19.73 26.50 -10.92
N LEU A 212 -20.57 25.51 -11.17
CA LEU A 212 -21.05 25.09 -12.48
C LEU A 212 -22.46 25.62 -12.71
N ASP A 213 -22.89 25.68 -13.98
CA ASP A 213 -24.25 26.01 -14.35
C ASP A 213 -25.24 25.01 -13.67
N GLY A 214 -26.34 25.53 -13.13
CA GLY A 214 -27.34 24.74 -12.41
C GLY A 214 -27.06 24.56 -10.92
N GLY A 215 -26.21 25.40 -10.29
CA GLY A 215 -26.00 25.43 -8.83
C GLY A 215 -25.14 24.30 -8.30
N ARG A 216 -24.48 23.52 -9.16
CA ARG A 216 -23.52 22.48 -8.79
C ARG A 216 -22.12 23.06 -8.61
N PHE A 217 -21.32 22.41 -7.77
CA PHE A 217 -19.91 22.76 -7.56
C PHE A 217 -19.02 21.58 -8.00
N ALA A 218 -17.85 21.90 -8.55
CA ALA A 218 -16.82 20.92 -8.87
C ALA A 218 -15.49 21.31 -8.24
N THR A 219 -14.66 20.31 -7.94
CA THR A 219 -13.27 20.49 -7.50
C THR A 219 -12.35 19.76 -8.45
N SER A 220 -11.11 20.25 -8.62
CA SER A 220 -10.16 19.69 -9.57
C SER A 220 -9.63 18.30 -9.17
N ASP A 221 -9.68 17.93 -7.90
CA ASP A 221 -9.15 16.67 -7.37
C ASP A 221 -10.23 15.61 -7.10
N SER A 222 -11.51 15.91 -7.33
CA SER A 222 -12.61 14.97 -7.10
C SER A 222 -12.47 13.68 -7.92
N VAL A 223 -11.92 13.75 -9.13
CA VAL A 223 -11.71 12.61 -10.02
C VAL A 223 -10.58 11.71 -9.52
N SER A 224 -9.47 12.29 -9.05
CA SER A 224 -8.35 11.53 -8.49
C SER A 224 -8.75 10.80 -7.20
N TYR A 225 -9.56 11.42 -6.35
CA TYR A 225 -10.07 10.82 -5.12
C TYR A 225 -10.96 9.60 -5.39
N THR A 226 -11.89 9.68 -6.33
CA THR A 226 -12.78 8.58 -6.67
C THR A 226 -12.02 7.37 -7.19
N HIS A 227 -10.93 7.55 -7.92
CA HIS A 227 -10.11 6.45 -8.43
C HIS A 227 -9.22 5.80 -7.38
N LEU A 228 -8.82 6.53 -6.34
CA LEU A 228 -7.98 6.01 -5.25
C LEU A 228 -8.80 5.31 -4.15
N THR A 229 -10.06 5.68 -3.95
CA THR A 229 -10.89 5.19 -2.84
C THR A 229 -11.94 4.14 -3.25
N LEU A 230 -12.09 3.87 -4.54
CA LEU A 230 -13.12 2.96 -5.06
C LEU A 230 -13.13 1.54 -4.48
N PRO A 231 -12.02 0.92 -4.07
CA PRO A 231 -12.07 -0.39 -3.41
C PRO A 231 -12.62 -0.36 -1.99
N THR A 232 -12.45 0.77 -1.27
CA THR A 232 -12.80 0.90 0.15
C THR A 232 -14.20 1.45 0.42
N ASN A 233 -14.85 2.09 -0.57
CA ASN A 233 -16.16 2.73 -0.39
C ASN A 233 -17.35 1.87 -0.85
N ARG A 234 -17.18 0.58 -1.10
CA ARG A 234 -18.29 -0.31 -1.48
C ARG A 234 -18.93 -1.06 -0.31
N GLU A 235 -18.42 -0.86 0.92
CA GLU A 235 -18.96 -1.47 2.13
C GLU A 235 -19.29 -0.42 3.20
N VAL A 236 -20.18 0.51 2.88
CA VAL A 236 -20.96 1.26 3.87
C VAL A 236 -22.37 1.40 3.33
#